data_486b70ce0045ee172b09179050f0d7e4
#
_entry.id   486b70ce0045ee172b09179050f0d7e4
#
_cell.length_a   1.000
_cell.length_b   1.000
_cell.length_c   1.000
_cell.angle_alpha   90.00
_cell.angle_beta   90.00
_cell.angle_gamma   90.00
#
_symmetry.space_group_name_H-M   'P 1'
#
loop_
_entity.id
_entity.type
_entity.pdbx_description
1 polymer ?
#
loop_
_entity_poly.entity_id
_entity_poly.type
_entity_poly.pdbx_seq_one_letter_code
_entity_poly.pdbx_strand_id
1 'polypeptide(L)'
;MNYKLRTLAINAGTLTLIALASASLTLLQGCSRARSQEPKTVVQQQTKQDVRANLENKVTNESPLACNMAALSDEQRKRILVLVQQIRTSGQELRELPDGYALRLPTESATVRDVAEYITLERMCCPFFHFEMEVEQEGGPMWLRLTGREGVKEFTKLELGL
;
A
#
# COMPACT_ATOMS: atom_id res chain seq x y z
N MET A 1 -29.96 -19.36 -10.52
CA MET A 1 -30.39 -18.03 -10.08
C MET A 1 -30.04 -17.05 -11.17
N ASN A 2 -31.06 -16.51 -11.86
CA ASN A 2 -30.89 -15.67 -13.05
C ASN A 2 -30.62 -14.21 -12.66
N TYR A 3 -29.48 -13.69 -12.98
CA TYR A 3 -29.17 -12.27 -12.86
C TYR A 3 -29.57 -11.56 -14.17
N LYS A 4 -30.65 -10.77 -14.10
CA LYS A 4 -31.02 -9.84 -15.17
C LYS A 4 -30.04 -8.69 -15.20
N LEU A 5 -29.23 -8.59 -16.27
CA LEU A 5 -28.48 -7.41 -16.62
C LEU A 5 -29.43 -6.24 -16.91
N ARG A 6 -29.37 -5.19 -16.14
CA ARG A 6 -30.00 -3.90 -16.45
C ARG A 6 -29.04 -3.05 -17.27
N THR A 7 -29.37 -2.90 -18.53
CA THR A 7 -28.73 -1.95 -19.45
C THR A 7 -29.10 -0.53 -19.03
N LEU A 8 -28.14 0.28 -18.66
CA LEU A 8 -28.32 1.72 -18.47
C LEU A 8 -28.09 2.42 -19.82
N ALA A 9 -29.14 3.03 -20.35
CA ALA A 9 -29.14 3.86 -21.54
C ALA A 9 -28.45 5.20 -21.21
N ILE A 10 -27.42 5.54 -21.98
CA ILE A 10 -26.75 6.84 -21.96
C ILE A 10 -27.55 7.77 -22.87
N ASN A 11 -28.13 8.81 -22.28
CA ASN A 11 -28.84 9.87 -22.98
C ASN A 11 -27.82 10.92 -23.48
N ALA A 12 -27.76 11.05 -24.78
CA ALA A 12 -27.04 12.13 -25.47
C ALA A 12 -27.99 13.33 -25.67
N GLY A 13 -27.52 14.51 -25.40
CA GLY A 13 -28.18 15.81 -25.68
C GLY A 13 -27.81 16.79 -24.59
N THR A 14 -27.20 17.88 -24.81
CA THR A 14 -27.42 18.95 -25.78
C THR A 14 -26.23 19.89 -25.78
N LEU A 15 -25.73 20.24 -26.96
CA LEU A 15 -24.89 21.40 -27.21
C LEU A 15 -25.67 22.70 -26.91
N THR A 16 -25.05 23.60 -26.18
CA THR A 16 -25.44 25.03 -26.25
C THR A 16 -24.19 25.87 -26.43
N LEU A 17 -24.02 26.36 -27.64
CA LEU A 17 -23.15 27.46 -28.04
C LEU A 17 -23.75 28.75 -27.49
N ILE A 18 -22.98 29.56 -26.80
CA ILE A 18 -23.23 31.02 -26.72
C ILE A 18 -21.89 31.70 -26.99
N ALA A 19 -21.93 32.47 -28.09
CA ALA A 19 -20.87 33.33 -28.54
C ALA A 19 -21.12 34.76 -28.13
N LEU A 20 -20.04 35.56 -28.14
CA LEU A 20 -19.92 37.01 -28.30
C LEU A 20 -20.15 37.89 -27.05
N ALA A 21 -19.12 38.61 -26.65
CA ALA A 21 -18.99 40.03 -27.00
C ALA A 21 -17.65 40.61 -26.54
N SER A 22 -17.00 41.20 -27.47
CA SER A 22 -15.88 42.12 -27.46
C SER A 22 -16.13 43.37 -26.61
N ALA A 23 -15.12 43.90 -25.95
CA ALA A 23 -14.85 45.33 -25.88
C ALA A 23 -13.43 45.62 -25.44
N SER A 24 -12.77 46.33 -26.27
CA SER A 24 -11.48 47.01 -26.15
C SER A 24 -11.47 48.07 -25.07
N LEU A 25 -10.37 48.36 -24.45
CA LEU A 25 -9.74 49.72 -24.51
C LEU A 25 -8.52 49.82 -23.57
N THR A 26 -7.40 50.02 -24.22
CA THR A 26 -6.17 50.78 -23.88
C THR A 26 -6.15 51.57 -22.55
N LEU A 27 -4.99 51.54 -21.84
CA LEU A 27 -4.12 52.69 -21.58
C LEU A 27 -2.85 52.27 -20.82
N LEU A 28 -1.77 52.40 -21.47
CA LEU A 28 -0.44 52.99 -21.24
C LEU A 28 -0.02 53.34 -19.78
N GLN A 29 1.25 52.99 -19.57
CA GLN A 29 2.27 53.68 -18.78
C GLN A 29 2.54 53.16 -17.35
N GLY A 30 3.81 52.78 -17.22
CA GLY A 30 4.46 52.58 -15.93
C GLY A 30 5.69 51.71 -16.04
N CYS A 31 6.76 52.16 -16.74
CA CYS A 31 8.09 51.59 -16.56
C CYS A 31 8.54 51.82 -15.11
N SER A 32 8.58 50.76 -14.33
CA SER A 32 9.40 50.71 -13.12
C SER A 32 10.26 49.46 -13.19
N ARG A 33 11.50 49.70 -13.46
CA ARG A 33 12.62 48.75 -13.48
C ARG A 33 12.81 48.21 -12.06
N ALA A 34 12.06 47.21 -11.68
CA ALA A 34 12.32 46.44 -10.47
C ALA A 34 13.40 45.40 -10.79
N ARG A 35 14.54 45.61 -10.19
CA ARG A 35 15.75 44.76 -10.19
C ARG A 35 15.34 43.36 -9.74
N SER A 36 15.44 42.38 -10.64
CA SER A 36 15.28 40.96 -10.31
C SER A 36 16.40 40.53 -9.36
N GLN A 37 16.07 40.45 -8.09
CA GLN A 37 16.87 39.67 -7.13
C GLN A 37 16.42 38.22 -7.27
N GLU A 38 17.33 37.38 -7.77
CA GLU A 38 17.14 35.95 -7.82
C GLU A 38 17.06 35.35 -6.41
N PRO A 39 15.99 34.65 -6.05
CA PRO A 39 15.93 33.93 -4.79
C PRO A 39 16.41 32.47 -5.00
N LYS A 40 17.66 32.29 -5.43
CA LYS A 40 18.18 30.92 -5.68
C LYS A 40 18.79 30.23 -4.47
N THR A 41 19.04 30.92 -3.37
CA THR A 41 19.76 30.34 -2.23
C THR A 41 18.85 29.82 -1.11
N VAL A 42 17.64 30.34 -0.97
CA VAL A 42 16.72 29.96 0.14
C VAL A 42 16.01 28.64 -0.15
N VAL A 43 15.62 28.38 -1.40
CA VAL A 43 14.87 27.16 -1.79
C VAL A 43 15.73 25.90 -1.67
N GLN A 44 17.06 26.00 -1.92
CA GLN A 44 17.96 24.83 -1.83
C GLN A 44 18.32 24.45 -0.38
N GLN A 45 18.23 25.36 0.57
CA GLN A 45 18.46 25.06 1.98
C GLN A 45 17.22 24.46 2.64
N GLN A 46 16.03 24.93 2.29
CA GLN A 46 14.76 24.37 2.79
C GLN A 46 14.57 22.91 2.36
N THR A 47 14.81 22.58 1.09
CA THR A 47 14.66 21.19 0.60
C THR A 47 15.60 20.20 1.28
N LYS A 48 16.83 20.61 1.67
CA LYS A 48 17.76 19.75 2.42
C LYS A 48 17.36 19.54 3.88
N GLN A 49 16.75 20.54 4.51
CA GLN A 49 16.22 20.43 5.87
C GLN A 49 14.96 19.58 5.92
N ASP A 50 14.07 19.75 4.96
CA ASP A 50 12.82 18.96 4.85
C ASP A 50 13.10 17.48 4.55
N VAL A 51 14.13 17.19 3.71
CA VAL A 51 14.56 15.82 3.44
C VAL A 51 15.21 15.19 4.66
N ARG A 52 16.05 15.93 5.42
CA ARG A 52 16.65 15.42 6.65
C ARG A 52 15.62 15.19 7.75
N ALA A 53 14.73 16.14 7.99
CA ALA A 53 13.64 16.00 8.96
C ALA A 53 12.71 14.83 8.59
N ASN A 54 12.47 14.58 7.31
CA ASN A 54 11.65 13.47 6.84
C ASN A 54 12.38 12.10 6.97
N LEU A 55 13.72 12.08 6.79
CA LEU A 55 14.52 10.88 7.06
C LEU A 55 14.61 10.57 8.57
N GLU A 56 14.86 11.59 9.40
CA GLU A 56 14.94 11.44 10.85
C GLU A 56 13.58 11.04 11.45
N ASN A 57 12.49 11.59 10.94
CA ASN A 57 11.12 11.22 11.35
C ASN A 57 10.73 9.80 10.86
N LYS A 58 11.27 9.34 9.74
CA LYS A 58 11.08 7.97 9.26
C LYS A 58 11.81 6.94 10.14
N VAL A 59 13.00 7.27 10.61
CA VAL A 59 13.81 6.38 11.48
C VAL A 59 13.21 6.29 12.90
N THR A 60 12.57 7.36 13.40
CA THR A 60 11.98 7.39 14.75
C THR A 60 10.59 6.75 14.87
N ASN A 61 9.89 6.50 13.73
CA ASN A 61 8.54 5.92 13.71
C ASN A 61 8.50 4.45 13.27
N GLU A 62 9.64 3.81 13.04
CA GLU A 62 9.65 2.41 12.65
C GLU A 62 9.42 1.52 13.88
N SER A 63 8.45 0.59 13.77
CA SER A 63 8.20 -0.43 14.79
C SER A 63 9.41 -1.36 14.95
N PRO A 64 9.71 -1.87 16.14
CA PRO A 64 10.77 -2.88 16.31
C PRO A 64 10.47 -4.14 15.49
N LEU A 65 11.52 -4.83 15.01
CA LEU A 65 11.41 -6.14 14.37
C LEU A 65 11.22 -7.22 15.43
N ALA A 66 10.05 -7.21 16.05
CA ALA A 66 9.65 -8.16 17.08
C ALA A 66 8.12 -8.28 17.09
N CYS A 67 7.63 -9.51 17.22
CA CYS A 67 6.21 -9.78 17.42
C CYS A 67 5.73 -9.25 18.77
N ASN A 68 4.77 -8.33 18.74
CA ASN A 68 4.09 -7.86 19.94
C ASN A 68 2.78 -8.66 20.16
N MET A 69 2.90 -9.87 20.68
CA MET A 69 1.75 -10.73 20.96
C MET A 69 0.78 -10.11 21.98
N ALA A 70 1.21 -9.12 22.78
CA ALA A 70 0.34 -8.40 23.70
C ALA A 70 -0.66 -7.46 23.00
N ALA A 71 -0.45 -7.16 21.71
CA ALA A 71 -1.41 -6.43 20.89
C ALA A 71 -2.67 -7.24 20.54
N LEU A 72 -2.64 -8.55 20.75
CA LEU A 72 -3.73 -9.48 20.47
C LEU A 72 -4.44 -9.91 21.76
N SER A 73 -5.76 -10.17 21.69
CA SER A 73 -6.49 -10.84 22.75
C SER A 73 -6.05 -12.31 22.91
N ASP A 74 -6.44 -12.95 24.00
CA ASP A 74 -6.11 -14.37 24.24
C ASP A 74 -6.67 -15.29 23.15
N GLU A 75 -7.87 -15.01 22.66
CA GLU A 75 -8.53 -15.74 21.58
C GLU A 75 -7.78 -15.51 20.25
N GLN A 76 -7.40 -14.27 19.97
CA GLN A 76 -6.64 -13.91 18.77
C GLN A 76 -5.26 -14.57 18.78
N ARG A 77 -4.57 -14.61 19.93
CA ARG A 77 -3.28 -15.33 20.06
C ARG A 77 -3.40 -16.81 19.76
N LYS A 78 -4.44 -17.47 20.26
CA LYS A 78 -4.69 -18.89 19.94
C LYS A 78 -5.01 -19.07 18.46
N ARG A 79 -5.81 -18.18 17.90
CA ARG A 79 -6.23 -18.26 16.50
C ARG A 79 -5.08 -18.06 15.55
N ILE A 80 -4.22 -17.07 15.77
CA ILE A 80 -3.09 -16.80 14.86
C ILE A 80 -2.11 -17.97 14.79
N LEU A 81 -1.86 -18.66 15.91
CA LEU A 81 -1.00 -19.85 15.91
C LEU A 81 -1.58 -20.98 15.04
N VAL A 82 -2.90 -21.15 15.06
CA VAL A 82 -3.58 -22.13 14.18
C VAL A 82 -3.46 -21.71 12.73
N LEU A 83 -3.67 -20.42 12.42
CA LEU A 83 -3.56 -19.88 11.05
C LEU A 83 -2.15 -20.02 10.48
N VAL A 84 -1.13 -19.67 11.25
CA VAL A 84 0.29 -19.85 10.85
C VAL A 84 0.55 -21.32 10.50
N GLN A 85 0.11 -22.25 11.36
CA GLN A 85 0.28 -23.67 11.11
C GLN A 85 -0.46 -24.13 9.84
N GLN A 86 -1.69 -23.67 9.63
CA GLN A 86 -2.47 -24.00 8.43
C GLN A 86 -1.80 -23.46 7.17
N ILE A 87 -1.34 -22.21 7.17
CA ILE A 87 -0.64 -21.58 6.05
C ILE A 87 0.64 -22.34 5.71
N ARG A 88 1.44 -22.69 6.73
CA ARG A 88 2.68 -23.47 6.54
C ARG A 88 2.43 -24.85 5.94
N THR A 89 1.39 -25.54 6.43
CA THR A 89 1.09 -26.92 5.97
C THR A 89 0.39 -26.96 4.62
N SER A 90 -0.35 -25.91 4.23
CA SER A 90 -1.00 -25.82 2.92
C SER A 90 -0.12 -25.18 1.84
N GLY A 91 1.05 -24.67 2.19
CA GLY A 91 2.01 -24.09 1.25
C GLY A 91 2.45 -25.10 0.18
N GLN A 92 2.31 -24.73 -1.09
CA GLN A 92 2.63 -25.57 -2.26
C GLN A 92 3.99 -25.24 -2.87
N GLU A 93 4.38 -23.97 -2.80
CA GLU A 93 5.63 -23.44 -3.37
C GLU A 93 6.09 -22.24 -2.53
N LEU A 94 7.38 -22.15 -2.30
CA LEU A 94 8.01 -21.00 -1.67
C LEU A 94 8.97 -20.35 -2.65
N ARG A 95 8.86 -19.03 -2.81
CA ARG A 95 9.80 -18.21 -3.57
C ARG A 95 10.48 -17.22 -2.67
N GLU A 96 11.79 -17.20 -2.76
CA GLU A 96 12.58 -16.15 -2.10
C GLU A 96 12.50 -14.86 -2.93
N LEU A 97 12.27 -13.74 -2.24
CA LEU A 97 12.25 -12.39 -2.80
C LEU A 97 13.46 -11.60 -2.27
N PRO A 98 13.83 -10.48 -2.88
CA PRO A 98 14.92 -9.65 -2.39
C PRO A 98 14.74 -9.20 -0.93
N ASP A 99 13.49 -8.92 -0.53
CA ASP A 99 13.07 -8.31 0.73
C ASP A 99 12.11 -9.19 1.56
N GLY A 100 11.97 -10.48 1.21
CA GLY A 100 11.06 -11.40 1.90
C GLY A 100 10.83 -12.71 1.18
N TYR A 101 9.60 -13.22 1.27
CA TYR A 101 9.17 -14.49 0.67
C TYR A 101 7.76 -14.41 0.09
N ALA A 102 7.51 -15.21 -0.95
CA ALA A 102 6.18 -15.44 -1.50
C ALA A 102 5.83 -16.93 -1.32
N LEU A 103 4.69 -17.20 -0.72
CA LEU A 103 4.14 -18.52 -0.52
C LEU A 103 2.94 -18.75 -1.43
N ARG A 104 3.00 -19.80 -2.26
CA ARG A 104 1.86 -20.23 -3.07
C ARG A 104 0.93 -21.09 -2.22
N LEU A 105 -0.35 -20.76 -2.28
CA LEU A 105 -1.40 -21.41 -1.49
C LEU A 105 -2.56 -21.85 -2.40
N PRO A 106 -3.32 -22.87 -2.00
CA PRO A 106 -4.55 -23.23 -2.69
C PRO A 106 -5.62 -22.14 -2.53
N THR A 107 -6.62 -22.15 -3.43
CA THR A 107 -7.66 -21.08 -3.55
C THR A 107 -9.03 -21.50 -3.09
N GLU A 108 -9.14 -22.57 -2.31
CA GLU A 108 -10.39 -22.93 -1.65
C GLU A 108 -10.87 -21.78 -0.74
N SER A 109 -12.17 -21.56 -0.72
CA SER A 109 -12.77 -20.46 0.03
C SER A 109 -12.38 -20.42 1.52
N ALA A 110 -12.09 -21.57 2.12
CA ALA A 110 -11.59 -21.64 3.50
C ALA A 110 -10.17 -21.04 3.60
N THR A 111 -9.26 -21.47 2.74
CA THR A 111 -7.86 -21.00 2.73
C THR A 111 -7.79 -19.50 2.45
N VAL A 112 -8.57 -18.99 1.50
CA VAL A 112 -8.63 -17.55 1.22
C VAL A 112 -9.05 -16.74 2.46
N ARG A 113 -10.07 -17.22 3.19
CA ARG A 113 -10.50 -16.56 4.44
C ARG A 113 -9.45 -16.67 5.54
N ASP A 114 -8.83 -17.82 5.70
CA ASP A 114 -7.78 -18.05 6.71
C ASP A 114 -6.58 -17.13 6.46
N VAL A 115 -6.15 -16.95 5.22
CA VAL A 115 -5.07 -16.02 4.86
C VAL A 115 -5.45 -14.57 5.14
N ALA A 116 -6.67 -14.15 4.78
CA ALA A 116 -7.15 -12.80 5.07
C ALA A 116 -7.24 -12.53 6.58
N GLU A 117 -7.69 -13.51 7.36
CA GLU A 117 -7.71 -13.42 8.82
C GLU A 117 -6.28 -13.38 9.41
N TYR A 118 -5.38 -14.21 8.92
CA TYR A 118 -3.96 -14.17 9.27
C TYR A 118 -3.37 -12.77 9.09
N ILE A 119 -3.51 -12.19 7.90
CA ILE A 119 -3.03 -10.83 7.62
C ILE A 119 -3.64 -9.83 8.61
N THR A 120 -4.92 -9.98 8.93
CA THR A 120 -5.63 -9.07 9.85
C THR A 120 -5.03 -9.11 11.26
N LEU A 121 -4.69 -10.29 11.76
CA LEU A 121 -4.10 -10.46 13.08
C LEU A 121 -2.60 -10.15 13.09
N GLU A 122 -1.87 -10.63 12.09
CA GLU A 122 -0.42 -10.46 12.00
C GLU A 122 -0.01 -8.99 11.93
N ARG A 123 -0.71 -8.17 11.15
CA ARG A 123 -0.45 -6.73 11.08
C ARG A 123 -0.61 -5.99 12.42
N MET A 124 -1.33 -6.56 13.38
CA MET A 124 -1.50 -5.99 14.72
C MET A 124 -0.29 -6.30 15.61
N CYS A 125 0.28 -7.49 15.51
CA CYS A 125 1.44 -7.89 16.32
C CYS A 125 2.77 -7.62 15.63
N CYS A 126 2.84 -7.69 14.30
CA CYS A 126 4.05 -7.53 13.50
C CYS A 126 3.85 -6.43 12.42
N PRO A 127 3.70 -5.15 12.81
CA PRO A 127 3.32 -4.05 11.90
C PRO A 127 4.42 -3.66 10.88
N PHE A 128 5.61 -4.26 10.99
CA PHE A 128 6.73 -4.05 10.08
C PHE A 128 6.63 -4.84 8.77
N PHE A 129 5.70 -5.81 8.68
CA PHE A 129 5.45 -6.54 7.45
C PHE A 129 4.66 -5.71 6.44
N HIS A 130 5.06 -5.84 5.18
CA HIS A 130 4.23 -5.52 4.04
C HIS A 130 3.59 -6.82 3.52
N PHE A 131 2.27 -6.86 3.48
CA PHE A 131 1.50 -8.01 3.04
C PHE A 131 0.90 -7.76 1.67
N GLU A 132 1.07 -8.73 0.78
CA GLU A 132 0.32 -8.80 -0.47
C GLU A 132 -0.37 -10.15 -0.56
N MET A 133 -1.66 -10.14 -0.86
CA MET A 133 -2.47 -11.32 -1.14
C MET A 133 -3.00 -11.19 -2.56
N GLU A 134 -2.51 -12.03 -3.45
CA GLU A 134 -2.92 -12.08 -4.85
C GLU A 134 -3.66 -13.38 -5.11
N VAL A 135 -4.87 -13.29 -5.65
CA VAL A 135 -5.64 -14.44 -6.10
C VAL A 135 -5.75 -14.35 -7.61
N GLU A 136 -5.13 -15.29 -8.30
CA GLU A 136 -5.12 -15.31 -9.77
C GLU A 136 -6.52 -15.65 -10.32
N GLN A 137 -6.78 -15.18 -11.53
CA GLN A 137 -8.04 -15.41 -12.23
C GLN A 137 -8.28 -16.88 -12.56
N GLU A 138 -9.54 -17.22 -12.87
CA GLU A 138 -9.96 -18.55 -13.39
C GLU A 138 -9.59 -19.73 -12.47
N GLY A 139 -9.58 -19.48 -11.15
CA GLY A 139 -9.22 -20.51 -10.17
C GLY A 139 -7.72 -20.80 -10.09
N GLY A 140 -6.91 -19.90 -10.59
CA GLY A 140 -5.46 -19.95 -10.44
C GLY A 140 -5.02 -19.88 -8.97
N PRO A 141 -3.74 -20.03 -8.69
CA PRO A 141 -3.19 -20.06 -7.33
C PRO A 141 -3.37 -18.72 -6.60
N MET A 142 -3.27 -18.79 -5.29
CA MET A 142 -3.12 -17.62 -4.43
C MET A 142 -1.66 -17.49 -4.00
N TRP A 143 -1.14 -16.26 -4.03
CA TRP A 143 0.17 -15.92 -3.50
C TRP A 143 0.04 -15.02 -2.28
N LEU A 144 0.67 -15.42 -1.19
CA LEU A 144 0.88 -14.57 -0.02
C LEU A 144 2.33 -14.13 -0.01
N ARG A 145 2.58 -12.80 -0.12
CA ARG A 145 3.91 -12.21 0.01
C ARG A 145 4.06 -11.53 1.36
N LEU A 146 5.16 -11.84 2.00
CA LEU A 146 5.60 -11.27 3.27
C LEU A 146 6.94 -10.59 2.99
N THR A 147 6.91 -9.28 2.89
CA THR A 147 8.09 -8.46 2.55
C THR A 147 8.24 -7.31 3.54
N GLY A 148 9.34 -6.57 3.45
CA GLY A 148 9.52 -5.40 4.28
C GLY A 148 10.94 -4.83 4.22
N ARG A 149 11.25 -3.99 5.19
CA ARG A 149 12.56 -3.37 5.32
C ARG A 149 13.64 -4.39 5.70
N GLU A 150 14.89 -3.93 5.73
CA GLU A 150 16.04 -4.74 6.15
C GLU A 150 15.78 -5.47 7.48
N GLY A 151 16.10 -6.76 7.52
CA GLY A 151 15.86 -7.67 8.65
C GLY A 151 14.51 -8.41 8.61
N VAL A 152 13.52 -7.94 7.84
CA VAL A 152 12.21 -8.60 7.73
C VAL A 152 12.32 -9.97 7.06
N LYS A 153 13.19 -10.10 6.06
CA LYS A 153 13.42 -11.37 5.37
C LYS A 153 13.94 -12.46 6.32
N GLU A 154 14.92 -12.13 7.14
CA GLU A 154 15.48 -13.04 8.14
C GLU A 154 14.46 -13.39 9.21
N PHE A 155 13.66 -12.42 9.63
CA PHE A 155 12.56 -12.63 10.57
C PHE A 155 11.53 -13.60 9.98
N THR A 156 11.08 -13.38 8.75
CA THR A 156 10.12 -14.25 8.05
C THR A 156 10.64 -15.68 7.93
N LYS A 157 11.93 -15.84 7.63
CA LYS A 157 12.57 -17.16 7.56
C LYS A 157 12.43 -17.92 8.86
N LEU A 158 12.69 -17.28 9.99
CA LEU A 158 12.56 -17.89 11.32
C LEU A 158 11.10 -18.22 11.63
N GLU A 159 10.17 -17.33 11.32
CA GLU A 159 8.75 -17.51 11.59
C GLU A 159 8.13 -18.63 10.76
N LEU A 160 8.47 -18.71 9.47
CA LEU A 160 8.01 -19.77 8.59
C LEU A 160 8.77 -21.11 8.84
N GLY A 161 9.86 -21.11 9.60
CA GLY A 161 10.64 -22.28 9.89
C GLY A 161 11.39 -22.82 8.68
N LEU A 162 11.96 -21.91 7.87
CA LEU A 162 12.70 -22.21 6.63
C LEU A 162 14.18 -22.46 6.87
#